data_b87b0d95e7cb331bed9ddf65d703ac76
#
_entry.id   b87b0d95e7cb331bed9ddf65d703ac76
#
_cell.length_a   1.000
_cell.length_b   1.000
_cell.length_c   1.000
_cell.angle_alpha   90.00
_cell.angle_beta   90.00
_cell.angle_gamma   90.00
#
_symmetry.space_group_name_H-M   'P 1'
#
loop_
_entity.id
_entity.type
_entity.pdbx_description
1 polymer ?
#
loop_
_entity_poly.entity_id
_entity_poly.type
_entity_poly.pdbx_seq_one_letter_code
_entity_poly.pdbx_strand_id
1 'polypeptide(L)'
;QIFIEDFKKLVDEGKKESVRSVIKFMANSIQSELFTKCMYNDRNYQGIGYMRAILNSFLLDLSFDFWQKCNIHLKVQNTPIISCVWNHSRMIDGLMGLGEINKNPFNGISFAYNIHAFLIEPLGLVVVDNGNHSVNAAIVYNEGEIIVNTVIDISEVLEKYRFDEKKYVNIETNKKVNIKNLKNNSESFTYTFGLLFEMARVLKNAKDENGYVYYDVN
;
A
#
# COMPACT_ATOMS: atom_id res chain seq x y z
N GLN A 1 14.86 17.10 3.16
CA GLN A 1 14.49 15.65 3.13
C GLN A 1 15.40 14.91 2.17
N ILE A 2 16.60 14.55 2.62
CA ILE A 2 17.64 13.90 1.80
C ILE A 2 17.06 12.67 1.05
N PHE A 3 16.26 11.84 1.74
CA PHE A 3 15.66 10.64 1.13
C PHE A 3 14.72 10.97 -0.05
N ILE A 4 13.87 11.98 0.07
CA ILE A 4 12.94 12.39 -1.00
C ILE A 4 13.70 12.99 -2.18
N GLU A 5 14.80 13.73 -1.92
CA GLU A 5 15.67 14.27 -2.98
C GLU A 5 16.38 13.14 -3.74
N ASP A 6 16.87 12.12 -3.04
CA ASP A 6 17.48 10.95 -3.69
C ASP A 6 16.45 10.10 -4.45
N PHE A 7 15.25 9.94 -3.90
CA PHE A 7 14.15 9.29 -4.62
C PHE A 7 13.78 10.07 -5.90
N LYS A 8 13.74 11.40 -5.83
CA LYS A 8 13.49 12.23 -7.00
C LYS A 8 14.56 12.04 -8.07
N LYS A 9 15.84 11.93 -7.72
CA LYS A 9 16.91 11.63 -8.70
C LYS A 9 16.65 10.32 -9.43
N LEU A 10 16.24 9.25 -8.73
CA LEU A 10 15.88 7.97 -9.37
C LEU A 10 14.76 8.15 -10.39
N VAL A 11 13.76 8.97 -10.05
CA VAL A 11 12.62 9.26 -10.94
C VAL A 11 13.09 10.07 -12.15
N ASP A 12 13.85 11.15 -11.94
CA ASP A 12 14.36 12.04 -12.99
C ASP A 12 15.32 11.30 -13.96
N GLU A 13 16.04 10.29 -13.46
CA GLU A 13 16.91 9.40 -14.26
C GLU A 13 16.15 8.26 -14.98
N GLY A 14 14.84 8.15 -14.79
CA GLY A 14 14.02 7.10 -15.38
C GLY A 14 14.30 5.69 -14.84
N LYS A 15 14.83 5.58 -13.62
CA LYS A 15 15.18 4.30 -12.96
C LYS A 15 13.93 3.58 -12.43
N LYS A 16 13.02 3.19 -13.31
CA LYS A 16 11.68 2.62 -12.96
C LYS A 16 11.75 1.47 -11.97
N GLU A 17 12.64 0.49 -12.19
CA GLU A 17 12.81 -0.67 -11.31
C GLU A 17 13.28 -0.26 -9.90
N SER A 18 14.21 0.68 -9.81
CA SER A 18 14.71 1.19 -8.53
C SER A 18 13.62 1.95 -7.78
N VAL A 19 12.85 2.78 -8.48
CA VAL A 19 11.70 3.50 -7.93
C VAL A 19 10.69 2.52 -7.34
N ARG A 20 10.28 1.50 -8.11
CA ARG A 20 9.36 0.45 -7.66
C ARG A 20 9.90 -0.31 -6.46
N SER A 21 11.19 -0.68 -6.49
CA SER A 21 11.84 -1.41 -5.40
C SER A 21 11.86 -0.61 -4.10
N VAL A 22 12.08 0.70 -4.15
CA VAL A 22 12.04 1.58 -2.98
C VAL A 22 10.62 1.62 -2.39
N ILE A 23 9.59 1.80 -3.23
CA ILE A 23 8.19 1.80 -2.77
C ILE A 23 7.84 0.43 -2.16
N LYS A 24 8.25 -0.67 -2.81
CA LYS A 24 8.03 -2.02 -2.30
C LYS A 24 8.73 -2.25 -0.96
N PHE A 25 9.94 -1.77 -0.78
CA PHE A 25 10.65 -1.85 0.48
C PHE A 25 9.90 -1.12 1.61
N MET A 26 9.36 0.08 1.34
CA MET A 26 8.55 0.83 2.29
C MET A 26 7.23 0.09 2.62
N ALA A 27 6.57 -0.46 1.62
CA ALA A 27 5.36 -1.28 1.81
C ALA A 27 5.65 -2.53 2.65
N ASN A 28 6.77 -3.22 2.38
CA ASN A 28 7.20 -4.38 3.16
C ASN A 28 7.51 -4.04 4.63
N SER A 29 8.04 -2.86 4.91
CA SER A 29 8.26 -2.39 6.29
C SER A 29 6.94 -2.26 7.05
N ILE A 30 5.92 -1.66 6.41
CA ILE A 30 4.56 -1.59 6.96
C ILE A 30 3.96 -2.98 7.12
N GLN A 31 4.09 -3.83 6.11
CA GLN A 31 3.59 -5.20 6.13
C GLN A 31 4.19 -6.03 7.27
N SER A 32 5.49 -5.88 7.51
CA SER A 32 6.20 -6.54 8.61
C SER A 32 5.69 -6.08 9.98
N GLU A 33 5.40 -4.79 10.14
CA GLU A 33 4.83 -4.26 11.38
C GLU A 33 3.42 -4.82 11.62
N LEU A 34 2.56 -4.86 10.58
CA LEU A 34 1.21 -5.43 10.67
C LEU A 34 1.26 -6.93 11.00
N PHE A 35 2.15 -7.66 10.34
CA PHE A 35 2.37 -9.08 10.59
C PHE A 35 2.79 -9.32 12.05
N THR A 36 3.78 -8.59 12.54
CA THR A 36 4.29 -8.70 13.92
C THR A 36 3.19 -8.38 14.93
N LYS A 37 2.42 -7.33 14.70
CA LYS A 37 1.26 -6.97 15.56
C LYS A 37 0.22 -8.09 15.60
N CYS A 38 -0.06 -8.73 14.45
CA CYS A 38 -0.99 -9.86 14.39
C CYS A 38 -0.46 -11.08 15.17
N MET A 39 0.86 -11.30 15.20
CA MET A 39 1.48 -12.41 15.95
C MET A 39 1.39 -12.24 17.47
N TYR A 40 1.51 -11.00 17.96
CA TYR A 40 1.56 -10.70 19.40
C TYR A 40 0.20 -10.38 20.03
N ASN A 41 -0.80 -10.02 19.23
CA ASN A 41 -2.10 -9.66 19.76
C ASN A 41 -3.05 -10.86 19.81
N ASP A 42 -3.66 -11.05 20.99
CA ASP A 42 -4.67 -12.10 21.20
C ASP A 42 -5.86 -11.96 20.23
N ARG A 43 -6.27 -13.07 19.73
CA ARG A 43 -7.42 -13.59 18.97
C ARG A 43 -8.44 -12.63 18.32
N ASN A 44 -8.49 -11.36 18.68
CA ASN A 44 -9.51 -10.40 18.22
C ASN A 44 -8.92 -9.07 17.74
N TYR A 45 -7.73 -9.09 17.12
CA TYR A 45 -7.14 -7.90 16.59
C TYR A 45 -8.01 -7.37 15.42
N GLN A 46 -8.62 -6.19 15.62
CA GLN A 46 -9.59 -5.63 14.69
C GLN A 46 -8.90 -5.08 13.42
N GLY A 47 -8.57 -5.96 12.49
CA GLY A 47 -7.92 -5.60 11.22
C GLY A 47 -8.70 -4.66 10.31
N ILE A 48 -10.04 -4.59 10.47
CA ILE A 48 -10.89 -3.62 9.74
C ILE A 48 -10.44 -2.17 10.01
N GLY A 49 -9.84 -1.90 11.17
CA GLY A 49 -9.28 -0.58 11.49
C GLY A 49 -8.03 -0.22 10.68
N TYR A 50 -7.24 -1.20 10.19
CA TYR A 50 -5.98 -0.93 9.49
C TYR A 50 -6.18 -0.44 8.07
N MET A 51 -7.04 -1.06 7.29
CA MET A 51 -7.33 -0.58 5.94
C MET A 51 -7.80 0.88 5.98
N ARG A 52 -8.71 1.21 6.90
CA ARG A 52 -9.14 2.60 7.13
C ARG A 52 -7.98 3.50 7.59
N ALA A 53 -7.11 3.01 8.48
CA ALA A 53 -5.94 3.76 8.92
C ALA A 53 -4.97 4.04 7.77
N ILE A 54 -4.76 3.07 6.88
CA ILE A 54 -3.94 3.22 5.68
C ILE A 54 -4.56 4.27 4.75
N LEU A 55 -5.85 4.15 4.42
CA LEU A 55 -6.53 5.12 3.56
C LEU A 55 -6.52 6.52 4.19
N ASN A 56 -6.78 6.62 5.50
CA ASN A 56 -6.69 7.89 6.22
C ASN A 56 -5.27 8.47 6.24
N SER A 57 -4.22 7.61 6.19
CA SER A 57 -2.83 8.08 6.09
C SER A 57 -2.55 8.77 4.76
N PHE A 58 -3.35 8.49 3.73
CA PHE A 58 -3.36 9.24 2.48
C PHE A 58 -4.37 10.38 2.48
N LEU A 59 -4.93 10.75 3.63
CA LEU A 59 -5.95 11.80 3.79
C LEU A 59 -7.21 11.58 2.91
N LEU A 60 -7.45 10.34 2.56
CA LEU A 60 -8.65 9.94 1.86
C LEU A 60 -9.82 9.97 2.84
N ASP A 61 -10.55 11.07 2.87
CA ASP A 61 -11.91 11.03 3.39
C ASP A 61 -12.71 10.19 2.38
N LEU A 62 -13.38 9.15 2.85
CA LEU A 62 -14.05 8.14 2.04
C LEU A 62 -15.25 8.69 1.20
N SER A 63 -15.12 9.88 0.65
CA SER A 63 -15.99 10.35 -0.40
C SER A 63 -15.68 9.52 -1.65
N PHE A 64 -16.67 8.81 -2.17
CA PHE A 64 -16.55 7.80 -3.23
C PHE A 64 -16.10 8.35 -4.60
N ASP A 65 -15.81 9.62 -4.72
CA ASP A 65 -15.55 10.32 -5.99
C ASP A 65 -14.16 10.03 -6.59
N PHE A 66 -13.23 9.46 -5.80
CA PHE A 66 -11.88 9.13 -6.25
C PHE A 66 -11.69 7.68 -6.71
N TRP A 67 -12.75 6.86 -6.72
CA TRP A 67 -12.68 5.44 -6.95
C TRP A 67 -13.08 5.09 -8.38
N GLN A 68 -12.17 4.49 -9.11
CA GLN A 68 -12.43 4.01 -10.46
C GLN A 68 -12.35 2.48 -10.48
N LYS A 69 -13.40 1.83 -11.02
CA LYS A 69 -13.37 0.38 -11.23
C LYS A 69 -12.36 0.03 -12.31
N CYS A 70 -11.61 -1.03 -12.07
CA CYS A 70 -10.60 -1.55 -12.99
C CYS A 70 -10.54 -3.08 -12.93
N ASN A 71 -9.68 -3.66 -13.76
CA ASN A 71 -9.33 -5.07 -13.72
C ASN A 71 -7.84 -5.19 -14.09
N ILE A 72 -6.97 -4.92 -13.11
CA ILE A 72 -5.53 -4.86 -13.32
C ILE A 72 -4.89 -6.10 -12.69
N HIS A 73 -4.12 -6.85 -13.49
CA HIS A 73 -3.41 -8.03 -13.05
C HIS A 73 -1.96 -7.66 -12.70
N LEU A 74 -1.53 -8.01 -11.48
CA LEU A 74 -0.23 -7.65 -10.96
C LEU A 74 0.46 -8.86 -10.34
N LYS A 75 1.76 -9.02 -10.63
CA LYS A 75 2.61 -10.04 -9.99
C LYS A 75 2.99 -9.60 -8.59
N VAL A 76 2.77 -10.45 -7.60
CA VAL A 76 3.10 -10.18 -6.19
C VAL A 76 4.59 -9.87 -6.01
N GLN A 77 5.46 -10.57 -6.75
CA GLN A 77 6.92 -10.38 -6.70
C GLN A 77 7.34 -8.94 -7.01
N ASN A 78 6.64 -8.27 -7.93
CA ASN A 78 7.03 -6.96 -8.45
C ASN A 78 6.22 -5.80 -7.86
N THR A 79 5.13 -6.10 -7.14
CA THR A 79 4.17 -5.10 -6.69
C THR A 79 4.39 -4.74 -5.22
N PRO A 80 4.39 -3.44 -4.87
CA PRO A 80 4.24 -3.01 -3.49
C PRO A 80 2.84 -3.36 -2.99
N ILE A 81 2.71 -4.25 -2.01
CA ILE A 81 1.40 -4.70 -1.49
C ILE A 81 1.39 -4.60 0.02
N ILE A 82 0.31 -4.05 0.57
CA ILE A 82 0.00 -4.07 2.01
C ILE A 82 -1.28 -4.87 2.21
N SER A 83 -1.18 -5.93 3.00
CA SER A 83 -2.28 -6.80 3.40
C SER A 83 -2.56 -6.61 4.89
N CYS A 84 -3.80 -6.29 5.23
CA CYS A 84 -4.22 -5.98 6.59
C CYS A 84 -4.59 -7.25 7.37
N VAL A 85 -3.61 -8.09 7.70
CA VAL A 85 -3.83 -9.29 8.51
C VAL A 85 -4.37 -8.94 9.90
N TRP A 86 -5.33 -9.72 10.39
CA TRP A 86 -6.04 -9.41 11.63
C TRP A 86 -6.31 -10.62 12.54
N ASN A 87 -6.10 -11.85 12.04
CA ASN A 87 -6.34 -13.07 12.79
C ASN A 87 -5.10 -13.96 12.72
N HIS A 88 -4.48 -14.18 13.87
CA HIS A 88 -3.26 -14.96 14.02
C HIS A 88 -3.42 -16.39 13.45
N SER A 89 -4.49 -17.12 13.84
CA SER A 89 -4.68 -18.49 13.38
C SER A 89 -4.81 -18.56 11.86
N ARG A 90 -5.66 -17.71 11.26
CA ARG A 90 -5.81 -17.66 9.80
C ARG A 90 -4.53 -17.27 9.07
N MET A 91 -3.71 -16.41 9.68
CA MET A 91 -2.42 -16.02 9.12
C MET A 91 -1.46 -17.22 9.08
N ILE A 92 -1.38 -17.99 10.17
CA ILE A 92 -0.56 -19.21 10.25
C ILE A 92 -1.11 -20.28 9.30
N ASP A 93 -2.43 -20.52 9.30
CA ASP A 93 -3.07 -21.47 8.36
C ASP A 93 -2.77 -21.11 6.90
N GLY A 94 -2.79 -19.82 6.56
CA GLY A 94 -2.42 -19.34 5.23
C GLY A 94 -0.97 -19.67 4.88
N LEU A 95 -0.02 -19.46 5.80
CA LEU A 95 1.40 -19.78 5.60
C LEU A 95 1.66 -21.29 5.52
N MET A 96 0.89 -22.10 6.27
CA MET A 96 1.02 -23.56 6.22
C MET A 96 0.35 -24.19 5.01
N GLY A 97 -0.72 -23.58 4.52
CA GLY A 97 -1.59 -24.17 3.47
C GLY A 97 -1.36 -23.63 2.07
N LEU A 98 -0.77 -22.46 1.90
CA LEU A 98 -0.53 -21.82 0.60
C LEU A 98 0.97 -21.81 0.27
N GLY A 99 1.26 -21.62 -1.01
CA GLY A 99 2.60 -21.51 -1.54
C GLY A 99 3.04 -22.72 -2.35
N GLU A 100 3.95 -22.51 -3.31
CA GLU A 100 4.55 -23.57 -4.12
C GLU A 100 5.22 -24.62 -3.23
N ILE A 101 5.85 -24.19 -2.14
CA ILE A 101 6.49 -25.08 -1.15
C ILE A 101 5.48 -26.05 -0.52
N ASN A 102 4.22 -25.64 -0.41
CA ASN A 102 3.12 -26.44 0.12
C ASN A 102 2.31 -27.15 -0.98
N LYS A 103 2.79 -27.12 -2.24
CA LYS A 103 2.12 -27.68 -3.42
C LYS A 103 0.73 -27.09 -3.66
N ASN A 104 0.50 -25.87 -3.20
CA ASN A 104 -0.73 -25.11 -3.33
C ASN A 104 -0.39 -23.65 -3.64
N PRO A 105 0.14 -23.33 -4.84
CA PRO A 105 0.58 -21.99 -5.20
C PRO A 105 -0.57 -20.99 -5.10
N PHE A 106 -0.25 -19.78 -4.66
CA PHE A 106 -1.23 -18.72 -4.58
C PHE A 106 -1.73 -18.31 -5.98
N ASN A 107 -3.03 -18.35 -6.17
CA ASN A 107 -3.68 -17.94 -7.42
C ASN A 107 -4.81 -16.93 -7.13
N GLY A 108 -4.47 -15.66 -7.05
CA GLY A 108 -5.44 -14.59 -6.81
C GLY A 108 -6.43 -14.40 -7.94
N ILE A 109 -6.11 -14.84 -9.17
CA ILE A 109 -7.01 -14.76 -10.33
C ILE A 109 -8.18 -15.72 -10.16
N SER A 110 -7.89 -17.00 -9.84
CA SER A 110 -8.93 -18.02 -9.65
C SER A 110 -9.83 -17.72 -8.44
N PHE A 111 -9.34 -16.96 -7.46
CA PHE A 111 -10.07 -16.57 -6.26
C PHE A 111 -10.41 -15.08 -6.20
N ALA A 112 -10.47 -14.40 -7.36
CA ALA A 112 -10.73 -12.97 -7.47
C ALA A 112 -12.01 -12.50 -6.75
N TYR A 113 -13.04 -13.36 -6.65
CA TYR A 113 -14.26 -13.06 -5.92
C TYR A 113 -14.06 -12.88 -4.39
N ASN A 114 -12.95 -13.39 -3.83
CA ASN A 114 -12.59 -13.26 -2.42
C ASN A 114 -11.53 -12.16 -2.16
N ILE A 115 -10.94 -11.60 -3.23
CA ILE A 115 -9.88 -10.62 -3.09
C ILE A 115 -10.42 -9.25 -3.53
N HIS A 116 -10.42 -8.31 -2.59
CA HIS A 116 -10.68 -6.91 -2.88
C HIS A 116 -9.42 -6.11 -2.61
N ALA A 117 -8.93 -5.43 -3.63
CA ALA A 117 -7.70 -4.66 -3.56
C ALA A 117 -7.84 -3.32 -4.27
N PHE A 118 -7.22 -2.31 -3.67
CA PHE A 118 -7.15 -0.94 -4.18
C PHE A 118 -5.73 -0.65 -4.66
N LEU A 119 -5.59 -0.02 -5.81
CA LEU A 119 -4.35 0.53 -6.29
C LEU A 119 -4.30 2.03 -5.98
N ILE A 120 -3.36 2.45 -5.18
CA ILE A 120 -3.16 3.85 -4.82
C ILE A 120 -2.21 4.49 -5.84
N GLU A 121 -2.76 5.35 -6.69
CA GLU A 121 -2.00 6.13 -7.66
C GLU A 121 -1.60 7.50 -7.08
N PRO A 122 -0.42 8.03 -7.42
CA PRO A 122 0.57 7.55 -8.40
C PRO A 122 1.64 6.59 -7.84
N LEU A 123 1.49 6.03 -6.64
CA LEU A 123 2.48 5.16 -6.02
C LEU A 123 2.59 3.77 -6.68
N GLY A 124 1.54 3.29 -7.33
CA GLY A 124 1.45 1.88 -7.69
C GLY A 124 1.38 0.95 -6.47
N LEU A 125 0.90 1.46 -5.32
CA LEU A 125 0.79 0.72 -4.07
C LEU A 125 -0.56 0.03 -3.97
N VAL A 126 -0.55 -1.30 -3.81
CA VAL A 126 -1.77 -2.09 -3.58
C VAL A 126 -2.07 -2.20 -2.10
N VAL A 127 -3.32 -1.91 -1.73
CA VAL A 127 -3.85 -2.12 -0.38
C VAL A 127 -4.99 -3.13 -0.45
N VAL A 128 -4.88 -4.21 0.33
CA VAL A 128 -5.85 -5.30 0.33
C VAL A 128 -6.91 -5.06 1.40
N ASP A 129 -8.18 -5.06 1.00
CA ASP A 129 -9.34 -4.95 1.88
C ASP A 129 -9.87 -6.33 2.29
N ASN A 130 -10.01 -7.26 1.33
CA ASN A 130 -10.44 -8.63 1.59
C ASN A 130 -9.47 -9.65 0.97
N GLY A 131 -9.40 -10.86 1.52
CA GLY A 131 -8.42 -11.88 1.14
C GLY A 131 -7.06 -11.71 1.84
N ASN A 132 -7.01 -10.90 2.89
CA ASN A 132 -5.78 -10.47 3.56
C ASN A 132 -4.83 -11.59 3.95
N HIS A 133 -5.32 -12.70 4.53
CA HIS A 133 -4.45 -13.78 5.01
C HIS A 133 -3.82 -14.58 3.86
N SER A 134 -4.57 -14.82 2.79
CA SER A 134 -4.05 -15.50 1.58
C SER A 134 -3.05 -14.62 0.83
N VAL A 135 -3.36 -13.33 0.67
CA VAL A 135 -2.43 -12.39 0.04
C VAL A 135 -1.17 -12.18 0.90
N ASN A 136 -1.29 -12.21 2.24
CA ASN A 136 -0.11 -12.18 3.11
C ASN A 136 0.80 -13.38 2.89
N ALA A 137 0.25 -14.58 2.73
CA ALA A 137 1.06 -15.76 2.39
C ALA A 137 1.78 -15.57 1.04
N ALA A 138 1.10 -15.05 0.02
CA ALA A 138 1.70 -14.73 -1.27
C ALA A 138 2.84 -13.70 -1.14
N ILE A 139 2.68 -12.67 -0.30
CA ILE A 139 3.74 -11.69 -0.02
C ILE A 139 4.95 -12.35 0.65
N VAL A 140 4.73 -13.19 1.66
CA VAL A 140 5.80 -13.89 2.39
C VAL A 140 6.58 -14.82 1.47
N TYR A 141 5.87 -15.59 0.63
CA TYR A 141 6.49 -16.51 -0.34
C TYR A 141 6.96 -15.82 -1.62
N ASN A 142 6.62 -14.54 -1.79
CA ASN A 142 6.97 -13.73 -2.96
C ASN A 142 6.52 -14.38 -4.29
N GLU A 143 5.27 -14.84 -4.34
CA GLU A 143 4.73 -15.61 -5.47
C GLU A 143 3.29 -15.22 -5.83
N GLY A 144 2.89 -15.62 -7.05
CA GLY A 144 1.52 -15.53 -7.52
C GLY A 144 1.13 -14.18 -8.10
N GLU A 145 -0.15 -14.07 -8.42
CA GLU A 145 -0.75 -12.88 -9.03
C GLU A 145 -1.99 -12.42 -8.25
N ILE A 146 -2.23 -11.11 -8.24
CA ILE A 146 -3.39 -10.48 -7.62
C ILE A 146 -4.14 -9.66 -8.68
N ILE A 147 -5.48 -9.64 -8.56
CA ILE A 147 -6.31 -8.71 -9.33
C ILE A 147 -6.67 -7.52 -8.47
N VAL A 148 -6.38 -6.34 -8.99
CA VAL A 148 -6.87 -5.08 -8.45
C VAL A 148 -8.16 -4.70 -9.15
N ASN A 149 -9.19 -4.39 -8.37
CA ASN A 149 -10.52 -4.07 -8.90
C ASN A 149 -10.92 -2.60 -8.71
N THR A 150 -10.09 -1.81 -8.05
CA THR A 150 -10.35 -0.38 -7.84
C THR A 150 -9.05 0.42 -7.83
N VAL A 151 -9.02 1.52 -8.57
CA VAL A 151 -7.94 2.53 -8.52
C VAL A 151 -8.40 3.72 -7.70
N ILE A 152 -7.51 4.24 -6.88
CA ILE A 152 -7.70 5.47 -6.10
C ILE A 152 -6.55 6.43 -6.46
N ASP A 153 -6.85 7.48 -7.21
CA ASP A 153 -5.88 8.52 -7.55
C ASP A 153 -5.88 9.60 -6.46
N ILE A 154 -4.75 9.74 -5.74
CA ILE A 154 -4.58 10.73 -4.68
C ILE A 154 -4.01 12.07 -5.17
N SER A 155 -3.92 12.29 -6.47
CA SER A 155 -3.27 13.48 -7.05
C SER A 155 -3.84 14.80 -6.54
N GLU A 156 -5.17 14.91 -6.38
CA GLU A 156 -5.80 16.11 -5.83
C GLU A 156 -5.50 16.31 -4.33
N VAL A 157 -5.35 15.21 -3.58
CA VAL A 157 -5.00 15.26 -2.15
C VAL A 157 -3.58 15.81 -1.99
N LEU A 158 -2.67 15.40 -2.88
CA LEU A 158 -1.29 15.88 -2.90
C LEU A 158 -1.18 17.39 -3.19
N GLU A 159 -2.14 17.99 -3.89
CA GLU A 159 -2.17 19.44 -4.11
C GLU A 159 -2.56 20.23 -2.85
N LYS A 160 -3.40 19.63 -2.01
CA LYS A 160 -3.97 20.29 -0.83
C LYS A 160 -3.13 20.11 0.43
N TYR A 161 -2.36 19.01 0.50
CA TYR A 161 -1.67 18.62 1.73
C TYR A 161 -0.22 18.19 1.45
N ARG A 162 0.63 18.34 2.46
CA ARG A 162 2.03 17.84 2.46
C ARG A 162 2.36 17.21 3.79
N PHE A 163 3.37 16.34 3.82
CA PHE A 163 3.95 15.81 5.05
C PHE A 163 5.26 16.56 5.36
N ASP A 164 5.38 17.12 6.58
CA ASP A 164 6.52 17.94 6.99
C ASP A 164 7.55 17.20 7.85
N GLU A 165 7.70 15.87 7.65
CA GLU A 165 8.50 14.90 8.43
C GLU A 165 7.91 14.53 9.80
N LYS A 166 6.91 15.23 10.29
CA LYS A 166 6.28 14.98 11.59
C LYS A 166 4.77 14.87 11.53
N LYS A 167 4.16 15.61 10.63
CA LYS A 167 2.70 15.76 10.55
C LYS A 167 2.27 16.14 9.14
N TYR A 168 1.03 15.88 8.84
CA TYR A 168 0.41 16.44 7.64
C TYR A 168 -0.03 17.88 7.87
N VAL A 169 0.16 18.71 6.85
CA VAL A 169 -0.12 20.15 6.87
C VAL A 169 -0.91 20.49 5.61
N ASN A 170 -1.94 21.28 5.76
CA ASN A 170 -2.61 21.92 4.62
C ASN A 170 -1.67 22.96 4.01
N ILE A 171 -1.48 22.92 2.69
CA ILE A 171 -0.48 23.75 1.98
C ILE A 171 -0.84 25.24 2.05
N GLU A 172 -2.13 25.57 1.85
CA GLU A 172 -2.59 26.97 1.83
C GLU A 172 -2.56 27.61 3.20
N THR A 173 -3.09 26.90 4.20
CA THR A 173 -3.27 27.46 5.54
C THR A 173 -2.09 27.21 6.47
N ASN A 174 -1.17 26.34 6.08
CA ASN A 174 -0.05 25.82 6.89
C ASN A 174 -0.48 25.24 8.26
N LYS A 175 -1.75 24.85 8.39
CA LYS A 175 -2.31 24.27 9.61
C LYS A 175 -2.13 22.75 9.62
N LYS A 176 -1.86 22.19 10.81
CA LYS A 176 -1.81 20.74 11.03
C LYS A 176 -3.14 20.11 10.67
N VAL A 177 -3.08 19.00 9.96
CA VAL A 177 -4.23 18.14 9.67
C VAL A 177 -4.28 17.01 10.69
N ASN A 178 -5.42 16.86 11.36
CA ASN A 178 -5.64 15.72 12.25
C ASN A 178 -6.16 14.54 11.46
N ILE A 179 -5.34 13.48 11.36
CA ILE A 179 -5.75 12.25 10.73
C ILE A 179 -6.55 11.43 11.73
N LYS A 180 -7.78 11.09 11.36
CA LYS A 180 -8.64 10.22 12.17
C LYS A 180 -8.02 8.82 12.24
N ASN A 181 -8.11 8.18 13.41
CA ASN A 181 -7.71 6.77 13.64
C ASN A 181 -6.20 6.46 13.60
N LEU A 182 -5.30 7.43 13.52
CA LEU A 182 -3.86 7.18 13.68
C LEU A 182 -3.37 7.12 15.13
N LYS A 183 -4.24 7.39 16.11
CA LYS A 183 -3.86 7.49 17.53
C LYS A 183 -3.22 6.22 18.12
N ASN A 184 -3.39 5.07 17.48
CA ASN A 184 -2.86 3.78 17.94
C ASN A 184 -1.71 3.25 17.07
N ASN A 185 -1.26 4.02 16.07
CA ASN A 185 -0.14 3.62 15.23
C ASN A 185 1.18 4.09 15.82
N SER A 186 2.24 3.33 15.60
CA SER A 186 3.60 3.73 15.98
C SER A 186 4.01 5.01 15.25
N GLU A 187 4.95 5.76 15.81
CA GLU A 187 5.56 6.91 15.12
C GLU A 187 6.20 6.46 13.80
N SER A 188 6.84 5.29 13.80
CA SER A 188 7.42 4.67 12.61
C SER A 188 6.39 4.46 11.50
N PHE A 189 5.19 3.94 11.82
CA PHE A 189 4.11 3.75 10.87
C PHE A 189 3.66 5.09 10.25
N THR A 190 3.43 6.10 11.08
CA THR A 190 3.01 7.43 10.61
C THR A 190 4.08 8.08 9.73
N TYR A 191 5.35 7.94 10.11
CA TYR A 191 6.47 8.47 9.35
C TYR A 191 6.61 7.78 7.99
N THR A 192 6.52 6.44 7.96
CA THR A 192 6.62 5.66 6.71
C THR A 192 5.52 6.03 5.72
N PHE A 193 4.26 6.19 6.18
CA PHE A 193 3.18 6.68 5.32
C PHE A 193 3.38 8.11 4.87
N GLY A 194 3.91 8.97 5.72
CA GLY A 194 4.26 10.34 5.35
C GLY A 194 5.31 10.40 4.25
N LEU A 195 6.33 9.53 4.29
CA LEU A 195 7.31 9.40 3.22
C LEU A 195 6.68 8.89 1.92
N LEU A 196 5.84 7.85 1.98
CA LEU A 196 5.10 7.36 0.81
C LEU A 196 4.23 8.47 0.20
N PHE A 197 3.61 9.31 1.02
CA PHE A 197 2.82 10.44 0.56
C PHE A 197 3.68 11.46 -0.23
N GLU A 198 4.87 11.79 0.25
CA GLU A 198 5.78 12.69 -0.47
C GLU A 198 6.41 12.03 -1.70
N MET A 199 6.67 10.71 -1.67
CA MET A 199 7.07 9.95 -2.86
C MET A 199 5.97 9.99 -3.94
N ALA A 200 4.70 9.86 -3.55
CA ALA A 200 3.57 10.02 -4.46
C ALA A 200 3.56 11.40 -5.14
N ARG A 201 3.92 12.46 -4.39
CA ARG A 201 4.04 13.82 -4.94
C ARG A 201 5.12 13.92 -6.02
N VAL A 202 6.27 13.28 -5.80
CA VAL A 202 7.34 13.23 -6.80
C VAL A 202 6.85 12.51 -8.06
N LEU A 203 6.19 11.35 -7.90
CA LEU A 203 5.69 10.54 -9.01
C LEU A 203 4.56 11.23 -9.79
N LYS A 204 3.68 11.96 -9.10
CA LYS A 204 2.62 12.75 -9.77
C LYS A 204 3.19 13.67 -10.83
N ASN A 205 4.32 14.31 -10.55
CA ASN A 205 4.97 15.24 -11.46
C ASN A 205 5.75 14.55 -12.60
N ALA A 206 5.95 13.24 -12.51
CA ALA A 206 6.68 12.42 -13.48
C ALA A 206 5.76 11.55 -14.36
N LYS A 207 4.47 11.86 -14.42
CA LYS A 207 3.49 11.19 -15.29
C LYS A 207 3.89 11.38 -16.76
N ASP A 208 4.06 10.29 -17.50
CA ASP A 208 4.26 10.30 -18.95
C ASP A 208 2.91 10.24 -19.71
N GLU A 209 2.99 10.23 -21.07
CA GLU A 209 1.81 10.19 -21.94
C GLU A 209 0.96 8.93 -21.76
N ASN A 210 1.52 7.85 -21.18
CA ASN A 210 0.85 6.58 -20.91
C ASN A 210 0.31 6.47 -19.47
N GLY A 211 0.46 7.50 -18.67
CA GLY A 211 0.05 7.54 -17.28
C GLY A 211 1.18 7.25 -16.30
N TYR A 212 0.87 6.73 -15.11
CA TYR A 212 1.86 6.38 -14.09
C TYR A 212 2.49 5.01 -14.42
N VAL A 213 3.78 4.98 -14.77
CA VAL A 213 4.47 3.80 -15.36
C VAL A 213 5.37 3.10 -14.34
N TYR A 214 4.94 2.99 -13.08
CA TYR A 214 5.77 2.37 -12.04
C TYR A 214 5.32 0.97 -11.63
N TYR A 215 4.35 0.38 -12.37
CA TYR A 215 3.94 -1.02 -12.24
C TYR A 215 3.70 -1.63 -13.62
N ASP A 216 4.00 -2.94 -13.74
CA ASP A 216 3.74 -3.67 -14.99
C ASP A 216 2.28 -4.12 -15.00
N VAL A 217 1.52 -3.63 -15.95
CA VAL A 217 0.20 -4.14 -16.29
C VAL A 217 0.39 -5.27 -17.29
N ASN A 218 0.02 -6.50 -16.91
CA ASN A 218 0.03 -7.65 -17.82
C ASN A 218 -1.23 -7.67 -18.67
#